data_0e6459bc90a34ef02771b911b3421a55
#
_entry.id   0e6459bc90a34ef02771b911b3421a55
#
_cell.length_a   1.000
_cell.length_b   1.000
_cell.length_c   1.000
_cell.angle_alpha   90.00
_cell.angle_beta   90.00
_cell.angle_gamma   90.00
#
_symmetry.space_group_name_H-M   'P 1'
#
loop_
_entity.id
_entity.type
_entity.pdbx_description
1 polymer ?
#
loop_
_entity_poly.entity_id
_entity_poly.type
_entity_poly.pdbx_seq_one_letter_code
_entity_poly.pdbx_strand_id
1 'polypeptide(L)'
;MKRGSRPKSATEALLLSPRDARAIFAYNHAVFDRFVRRLSRLPWKTVTAERQTGHHTLFETLVHILHVQEAWLAYIVPGRGKELSTRFREADRRPTRWRGFRTYSDRVWSETEAVVRSLSARDLRRTVKAPWMPGRYTVADALLQTTVEEAHHLGEVIGALWQEDLASPAMTWIEVHRTPSRSPRRP
;
A
#
# COMPACT_ATOMS: atom_id res chain seq x y z
N MET A 1 -3.33 -19.06 47.44
CA MET A 1 -3.57 -18.05 46.40
C MET A 1 -3.00 -18.55 45.08
N LYS A 2 -3.85 -19.02 44.17
CA LYS A 2 -3.42 -19.47 42.82
C LYS A 2 -3.25 -18.20 41.94
N ARG A 3 -2.02 -17.96 41.45
CA ARG A 3 -1.75 -16.92 40.46
C ARG A 3 -2.47 -17.31 39.17
N GLY A 4 -3.53 -16.56 38.83
CA GLY A 4 -4.21 -16.69 37.54
C GLY A 4 -3.23 -16.44 36.41
N SER A 5 -3.10 -17.39 35.51
CA SER A 5 -2.39 -17.22 34.25
C SER A 5 -3.05 -16.10 33.45
N ARG A 6 -2.31 -15.01 33.16
CA ARG A 6 -2.75 -14.01 32.20
C ARG A 6 -3.12 -14.70 30.89
N PRO A 7 -4.24 -14.37 30.27
CA PRO A 7 -4.53 -14.86 28.94
C PRO A 7 -3.41 -14.44 28.01
N LYS A 8 -2.83 -15.38 27.28
CA LYS A 8 -1.91 -15.10 26.17
C LYS A 8 -2.65 -14.19 25.21
N SER A 9 -2.05 -13.06 24.87
CA SER A 9 -2.68 -12.06 24.02
C SER A 9 -3.07 -12.69 22.68
N ALA A 10 -4.25 -12.31 22.17
CA ALA A 10 -4.81 -12.79 20.90
C ALA A 10 -3.98 -12.41 19.64
N THR A 11 -2.77 -11.89 19.83
CA THR A 11 -1.85 -11.42 18.78
C THR A 11 -0.98 -12.55 18.19
N GLU A 12 -1.23 -13.80 18.54
CA GLU A 12 -0.31 -14.90 18.21
C GLU A 12 -0.56 -15.58 16.86
N ALA A 13 -1.43 -15.07 15.98
CA ALA A 13 -1.91 -15.88 14.86
C ALA A 13 -2.15 -15.24 13.50
N LEU A 14 -1.58 -14.11 13.13
CA LEU A 14 -1.53 -13.77 11.70
C LEU A 14 -0.17 -14.21 11.12
N LEU A 15 -0.08 -15.52 10.86
CA LEU A 15 1.07 -16.11 10.18
C LEU A 15 0.92 -15.97 8.68
N LEU A 16 1.26 -14.80 8.14
CA LEU A 16 1.48 -14.67 6.71
C LEU A 16 2.63 -15.58 6.28
N SER A 17 2.37 -16.43 5.29
CA SER A 17 3.47 -17.11 4.60
C SER A 17 4.17 -16.15 3.62
N PRO A 18 5.42 -16.44 3.20
CA PRO A 18 6.07 -15.66 2.15
C PRO A 18 5.29 -15.66 0.83
N ARG A 19 4.48 -16.70 0.57
CA ARG A 19 3.58 -16.77 -0.58
C ARG A 19 2.44 -15.76 -0.45
N ASP A 20 1.81 -15.69 0.73
CA ASP A 20 0.69 -14.77 0.98
C ASP A 20 1.19 -13.33 0.95
N ALA A 21 2.36 -13.04 1.53
CA ALA A 21 2.98 -11.72 1.46
C ALA A 21 3.17 -11.24 0.01
N ARG A 22 3.69 -12.11 -0.86
CA ARG A 22 3.83 -11.79 -2.29
C ARG A 22 2.50 -11.63 -3.00
N ALA A 23 1.50 -12.46 -2.68
CA ALA A 23 0.18 -12.37 -3.28
C ALA A 23 -0.54 -11.07 -2.90
N ILE A 24 -0.49 -10.69 -1.63
CA ILE A 24 -1.05 -9.42 -1.12
C ILE A 24 -0.36 -8.23 -1.79
N PHE A 25 0.98 -8.23 -1.86
CA PHE A 25 1.74 -7.18 -2.51
C PHE A 25 1.40 -7.04 -4.00
N ALA A 26 1.31 -8.15 -4.71
CA ALA A 26 0.92 -8.15 -6.13
C ALA A 26 -0.51 -7.63 -6.34
N TYR A 27 -1.43 -7.96 -5.43
CA TYR A 27 -2.78 -7.41 -5.43
C TYR A 27 -2.77 -5.89 -5.24
N ASN A 28 -2.09 -5.38 -4.22
CA ASN A 28 -1.99 -3.95 -3.97
C ASN A 28 -1.47 -3.21 -5.20
N HIS A 29 -0.37 -3.68 -5.78
CA HIS A 29 0.18 -3.08 -7.00
C HIS A 29 -0.82 -3.07 -8.16
N ALA A 30 -1.50 -4.19 -8.41
CA ALA A 30 -2.48 -4.29 -9.50
C ALA A 30 -3.68 -3.35 -9.29
N VAL A 31 -4.16 -3.21 -8.05
CA VAL A 31 -5.27 -2.31 -7.70
C VAL A 31 -4.81 -0.86 -7.82
N PHE A 32 -3.71 -0.50 -7.18
CA PHE A 32 -3.15 0.86 -7.25
C PHE A 32 -2.96 1.34 -8.70
N ASP A 33 -2.40 0.49 -9.56
CA ASP A 33 -2.18 0.81 -10.97
C ASP A 33 -3.50 1.03 -11.74
N ARG A 34 -4.60 0.33 -11.40
CA ARG A 34 -5.94 0.61 -11.94
C ARG A 34 -6.39 2.04 -11.60
N PHE A 35 -6.18 2.48 -10.35
CA PHE A 35 -6.51 3.84 -9.92
C PHE A 35 -5.65 4.89 -10.62
N VAL A 36 -4.35 4.66 -10.70
CA VAL A 36 -3.43 5.54 -11.44
C VAL A 36 -3.86 5.69 -12.91
N ARG A 37 -4.17 4.58 -13.58
CA ARG A 37 -4.67 4.61 -14.97
C ARG A 37 -6.01 5.35 -15.10
N ARG A 38 -6.92 5.17 -14.15
CA ARG A 38 -8.21 5.85 -14.15
C ARG A 38 -8.04 7.35 -13.95
N LEU A 39 -7.31 7.75 -12.90
CA LEU A 39 -7.14 9.16 -12.55
C LEU A 39 -6.28 9.90 -13.57
N SER A 40 -5.30 9.26 -14.20
CA SER A 40 -4.47 9.91 -15.24
C SER A 40 -5.21 10.25 -16.53
N ARG A 41 -6.45 9.72 -16.72
CA ARG A 41 -7.34 10.05 -17.83
C ARG A 41 -8.28 11.21 -17.50
N LEU A 42 -8.36 11.63 -16.26
CA LEU A 42 -9.16 12.79 -15.85
C LEU A 42 -8.38 14.09 -16.11
N PRO A 43 -9.10 15.20 -16.30
CA PRO A 43 -8.48 16.52 -16.38
C PRO A 43 -7.60 16.78 -15.15
N TRP A 44 -6.44 17.39 -15.33
CA TRP A 44 -5.53 17.71 -14.22
C TRP A 44 -6.22 18.50 -13.11
N LYS A 45 -7.06 19.47 -13.50
CA LYS A 45 -7.87 20.26 -12.57
C LYS A 45 -8.75 19.37 -11.67
N THR A 46 -9.33 18.31 -12.20
CA THR A 46 -10.17 17.36 -11.43
C THR A 46 -9.34 16.61 -10.39
N VAL A 47 -8.17 16.08 -10.75
CA VAL A 47 -7.35 15.29 -9.81
C VAL A 47 -6.64 16.12 -8.76
N THR A 48 -6.48 17.42 -8.99
CA THR A 48 -5.85 18.38 -8.06
C THR A 48 -6.85 19.35 -7.42
N ALA A 49 -8.15 19.17 -7.66
CA ALA A 49 -9.17 19.95 -6.97
C ALA A 49 -9.16 19.59 -5.48
N GLU A 50 -9.24 20.61 -4.64
CA GLU A 50 -9.31 20.45 -3.18
C GLU A 50 -10.64 19.80 -2.78
N ARG A 51 -10.57 18.84 -1.85
CA ARG A 51 -11.71 18.08 -1.33
C ARG A 51 -11.56 17.92 0.19
N GLN A 52 -12.67 17.66 0.83
CA GLN A 52 -12.67 17.30 2.26
C GLN A 52 -12.34 15.80 2.45
N THR A 53 -11.13 15.42 2.04
CA THR A 53 -10.53 14.10 2.25
C THR A 53 -9.24 14.25 3.06
N GLY A 54 -8.72 13.16 3.61
CA GLY A 54 -7.53 13.21 4.47
C GLY A 54 -6.29 13.83 3.83
N HIS A 55 -6.18 13.79 2.49
CA HIS A 55 -5.05 14.34 1.74
C HIS A 55 -5.44 15.42 0.73
N HIS A 56 -6.58 16.06 0.91
CA HIS A 56 -7.10 17.22 0.18
C HIS A 56 -7.35 17.01 -1.31
N THR A 57 -6.52 16.27 -2.05
CA THR A 57 -6.68 16.02 -3.48
C THR A 57 -6.53 14.54 -3.83
N LEU A 58 -7.15 14.09 -4.94
CA LEU A 58 -6.97 12.72 -5.42
C LEU A 58 -5.50 12.40 -5.75
N PHE A 59 -4.78 13.39 -6.26
CA PHE A 59 -3.37 13.23 -6.61
C PHE A 59 -2.49 13.06 -5.36
N GLU A 60 -2.69 13.88 -4.34
CA GLU A 60 -1.95 13.79 -3.07
C GLU A 60 -2.25 12.50 -2.32
N THR A 61 -3.50 12.01 -2.39
CA THR A 61 -3.86 10.71 -1.85
C THR A 61 -3.02 9.58 -2.47
N LEU A 62 -2.86 9.56 -3.81
CA LEU A 62 -1.98 8.57 -4.45
C LEU A 62 -0.50 8.74 -4.05
N VAL A 63 -0.02 9.97 -3.92
CA VAL A 63 1.34 10.24 -3.45
C VAL A 63 1.53 9.73 -2.02
N HIS A 64 0.54 9.95 -1.15
CA HIS A 64 0.59 9.48 0.23
C HIS A 64 0.66 7.94 0.32
N ILE A 65 -0.15 7.23 -0.45
CA ILE A 65 -0.10 5.75 -0.50
C ILE A 65 1.32 5.27 -0.83
N LEU A 66 1.97 5.87 -1.82
CA LEU A 66 3.36 5.52 -2.18
C LEU A 66 4.35 5.87 -1.06
N HIS A 67 4.15 7.00 -0.36
CA HIS A 67 5.00 7.37 0.78
C HIS A 67 4.90 6.36 1.92
N VAL A 68 3.69 5.91 2.25
CA VAL A 68 3.48 4.88 3.30
C VAL A 68 4.16 3.58 2.90
N GLN A 69 3.97 3.14 1.66
CA GLN A 69 4.60 1.92 1.15
C GLN A 69 6.13 2.02 1.15
N GLU A 70 6.69 3.13 0.64
CA GLU A 70 8.14 3.38 0.64
C GLU A 70 8.68 3.37 2.08
N ALA A 71 8.04 4.09 3.00
CA ALA A 71 8.47 4.18 4.39
C ALA A 71 8.53 2.81 5.06
N TRP A 72 7.47 2.02 4.97
CA TRP A 72 7.41 0.71 5.60
C TRP A 72 8.30 -0.31 4.89
N LEU A 73 8.14 -0.48 3.58
CA LEU A 73 8.71 -1.62 2.87
C LEU A 73 10.13 -1.35 2.36
N ALA A 74 10.47 -0.11 1.97
CA ALA A 74 11.82 0.20 1.51
C ALA A 74 12.77 0.65 2.63
N TYR A 75 12.26 1.09 3.79
CA TYR A 75 13.10 1.58 4.88
C TYR A 75 12.94 0.84 6.19
N ILE A 76 11.72 0.71 6.74
CA ILE A 76 11.52 0.08 8.06
C ILE A 76 11.78 -1.43 8.01
N VAL A 77 11.21 -2.13 7.05
CA VAL A 77 11.36 -3.58 6.90
C VAL A 77 12.83 -3.97 6.66
N PRO A 78 13.60 -3.33 5.79
CA PRO A 78 15.05 -3.62 5.64
C PRO A 78 15.93 -3.13 6.79
N GLY A 79 15.40 -2.39 7.75
CA GLY A 79 16.20 -1.85 8.88
C GLY A 79 16.88 -0.51 8.58
N ARG A 80 16.48 0.17 7.52
CA ARG A 80 17.01 1.47 7.07
C ARG A 80 16.26 2.68 7.66
N GLY A 81 15.52 2.51 8.73
CA GLY A 81 14.65 3.54 9.33
C GLY A 81 15.37 4.87 9.67
N LYS A 82 16.68 4.84 9.92
CA LYS A 82 17.48 6.06 10.15
C LYS A 82 17.59 6.97 8.92
N GLU A 83 17.45 6.42 7.74
CA GLU A 83 17.55 7.16 6.47
C GLU A 83 16.24 7.93 6.15
N LEU A 84 15.12 7.54 6.77
CA LEU A 84 13.81 8.13 6.52
C LEU A 84 13.78 9.65 6.71
N SER A 85 14.40 10.17 7.76
CA SER A 85 14.37 11.62 8.04
C SER A 85 15.07 12.43 6.95
N THR A 86 16.13 11.90 6.36
CA THR A 86 16.81 12.49 5.20
C THR A 86 15.94 12.34 3.97
N ARG A 87 15.43 11.15 3.71
CA ARG A 87 14.60 10.85 2.54
C ARG A 87 13.33 11.70 2.49
N PHE A 88 12.61 11.86 3.61
CA PHE A 88 11.41 12.70 3.66
C PHE A 88 11.69 14.20 3.64
N ARG A 89 12.89 14.67 4.02
CA ARG A 89 13.32 16.06 3.76
C ARG A 89 13.65 16.30 2.29
N GLU A 90 14.17 15.30 1.60
CA GLU A 90 14.33 15.33 0.15
C GLU A 90 13.00 15.23 -0.59
N ALA A 91 11.96 14.76 0.07
CA ALA A 91 10.58 14.68 -0.42
C ALA A 91 9.84 16.04 -0.53
N ASP A 92 10.48 17.17 -0.22
CA ASP A 92 10.07 18.48 -0.74
C ASP A 92 10.08 18.50 -2.28
N ARG A 93 10.64 17.47 -2.90
CA ARG A 93 10.51 17.10 -4.31
C ARG A 93 9.32 16.18 -4.59
N ARG A 94 8.20 16.39 -3.92
CA ARG A 94 6.97 15.65 -4.24
C ARG A 94 6.66 15.78 -5.72
N PRO A 95 6.23 14.69 -6.37
CA PRO A 95 5.83 14.79 -7.77
C PRO A 95 4.64 15.76 -7.89
N THR A 96 4.75 16.74 -8.78
CA THR A 96 3.71 17.75 -9.01
C THR A 96 3.00 17.56 -10.35
N ARG A 97 3.30 16.49 -11.07
CA ARG A 97 2.73 16.11 -12.36
C ARG A 97 2.81 14.61 -12.57
N TRP A 98 1.95 14.07 -13.44
CA TRP A 98 1.89 12.63 -13.75
C TRP A 98 3.23 12.02 -14.18
N ARG A 99 4.06 12.75 -14.92
CA ARG A 99 5.37 12.23 -15.34
C ARG A 99 6.27 11.93 -14.13
N GLY A 100 6.42 12.89 -13.23
CA GLY A 100 7.22 12.70 -12.02
C GLY A 100 6.60 11.66 -11.09
N PHE A 101 5.26 11.62 -10.99
CA PHE A 101 4.55 10.62 -10.22
C PHE A 101 4.83 9.19 -10.74
N ARG A 102 4.77 8.95 -12.04
CA ARG A 102 5.07 7.63 -12.61
C ARG A 102 6.48 7.18 -12.29
N THR A 103 7.48 8.04 -12.54
CA THR A 103 8.88 7.73 -12.20
C THR A 103 9.03 7.39 -10.71
N TYR A 104 8.37 8.13 -9.83
CA TYR A 104 8.36 7.87 -8.40
C TYR A 104 7.68 6.54 -8.07
N SER A 105 6.51 6.30 -8.62
CA SER A 105 5.74 5.07 -8.44
C SER A 105 6.53 3.84 -8.89
N ASP A 106 7.07 3.85 -10.11
CA ASP A 106 7.84 2.73 -10.67
C ASP A 106 9.04 2.38 -9.77
N ARG A 107 9.73 3.40 -9.26
CA ARG A 107 10.84 3.19 -8.32
C ARG A 107 10.38 2.55 -7.01
N VAL A 108 9.34 3.11 -6.38
CA VAL A 108 8.83 2.59 -5.09
C VAL A 108 8.36 1.15 -5.24
N TRP A 109 7.60 0.84 -6.29
CA TRP A 109 7.12 -0.53 -6.53
C TRP A 109 8.27 -1.49 -6.79
N SER A 110 9.26 -1.12 -7.59
CA SER A 110 10.44 -1.95 -7.87
C SER A 110 11.25 -2.25 -6.61
N GLU A 111 11.56 -1.22 -5.81
CA GLU A 111 12.32 -1.37 -4.56
C GLU A 111 11.58 -2.23 -3.54
N THR A 112 10.28 -1.99 -3.35
CA THR A 112 9.47 -2.72 -2.38
C THR A 112 9.16 -4.15 -2.82
N GLU A 113 8.99 -4.41 -4.11
CA GLU A 113 8.86 -5.76 -4.66
C GLU A 113 10.11 -6.59 -4.39
N ALA A 114 11.30 -6.03 -4.59
CA ALA A 114 12.55 -6.72 -4.29
C ALA A 114 12.64 -7.12 -2.81
N VAL A 115 12.23 -6.23 -1.90
CA VAL A 115 12.15 -6.52 -0.45
C VAL A 115 11.16 -7.65 -0.19
N VAL A 116 9.92 -7.55 -0.66
CA VAL A 116 8.88 -8.55 -0.39
C VAL A 116 9.25 -9.92 -0.95
N ARG A 117 9.88 -9.97 -2.12
CA ARG A 117 10.36 -11.24 -2.72
C ARG A 117 11.44 -11.92 -1.89
N SER A 118 12.28 -11.15 -1.20
CA SER A 118 13.39 -11.67 -0.38
C SER A 118 12.94 -12.21 0.98
N LEU A 119 11.71 -11.90 1.45
CA LEU A 119 11.26 -12.27 2.78
C LEU A 119 11.05 -13.77 2.94
N SER A 120 11.71 -14.34 3.96
CA SER A 120 11.46 -15.70 4.45
C SER A 120 10.38 -15.71 5.54
N ALA A 121 9.93 -16.91 5.94
CA ALA A 121 9.01 -17.07 7.06
C ALA A 121 9.62 -16.57 8.40
N ARG A 122 10.95 -16.61 8.54
CA ARG A 122 11.65 -16.04 9.69
C ARG A 122 11.61 -14.52 9.66
N ASP A 123 11.81 -13.92 8.50
CA ASP A 123 11.78 -12.46 8.34
C ASP A 123 10.40 -11.89 8.65
N LEU A 124 9.34 -12.55 8.23
CA LEU A 124 7.96 -12.11 8.52
C LEU A 124 7.67 -12.03 10.03
N ARG A 125 8.33 -12.86 10.85
CA ARG A 125 8.21 -12.82 12.32
C ARG A 125 9.17 -11.84 12.99
N ARG A 126 10.16 -11.34 12.28
CA ARG A 126 11.13 -10.37 12.80
C ARG A 126 10.42 -9.08 13.19
N THR A 127 10.77 -8.51 14.34
CA THR A 127 10.19 -7.26 14.81
C THR A 127 10.94 -6.05 14.27
N VAL A 128 10.20 -5.01 13.92
CA VAL A 128 10.67 -3.71 13.47
C VAL A 128 10.09 -2.60 14.35
N LYS A 129 10.63 -1.40 14.24
CA LYS A 129 10.15 -0.20 14.94
C LYS A 129 10.03 0.94 13.92
N ALA A 130 8.88 1.58 13.86
CA ALA A 130 8.68 2.80 13.10
C ALA A 130 8.84 4.03 14.01
N PRO A 131 9.56 5.08 13.58
CA PRO A 131 9.83 6.24 14.44
C PRO A 131 8.60 7.08 14.77
N TRP A 132 7.52 6.97 13.97
CA TRP A 132 6.27 7.72 14.13
C TRP A 132 5.18 6.93 14.89
N MET A 133 5.42 5.68 15.25
CA MET A 133 4.46 4.85 15.99
C MET A 133 5.11 4.24 17.23
N PRO A 134 4.42 4.25 18.38
CA PRO A 134 4.92 3.60 19.58
C PRO A 134 4.90 2.07 19.42
N GLY A 135 5.88 1.36 20.02
CA GLY A 135 5.91 -0.09 20.07
C GLY A 135 6.82 -0.75 19.04
N ARG A 136 6.64 -2.06 18.89
CA ARG A 136 7.35 -2.92 17.93
C ARG A 136 6.31 -3.77 17.20
N TYR A 137 6.52 -3.97 15.91
CA TYR A 137 5.61 -4.65 15.01
C TYR A 137 6.36 -5.76 14.30
N THR A 138 5.69 -6.82 13.89
CA THR A 138 6.31 -7.80 13.00
C THR A 138 6.42 -7.25 11.58
N VAL A 139 7.28 -7.83 10.77
CA VAL A 139 7.33 -7.50 9.32
C VAL A 139 5.98 -7.86 8.65
N ALA A 140 5.30 -8.91 9.11
CA ALA A 140 3.95 -9.24 8.66
C ALA A 140 2.95 -8.12 8.97
N ASP A 141 3.01 -7.53 10.17
CA ASP A 141 2.18 -6.37 10.53
C ASP A 141 2.47 -5.17 9.63
N ALA A 142 3.74 -4.91 9.30
CA ALA A 142 4.13 -3.82 8.40
C ALA A 142 3.54 -4.00 6.99
N LEU A 143 3.52 -5.23 6.45
CA LEU A 143 2.88 -5.55 5.18
C LEU A 143 1.36 -5.35 5.22
N LEU A 144 0.71 -5.80 6.29
CA LEU A 144 -0.73 -5.62 6.47
C LEU A 144 -1.08 -4.15 6.65
N GLN A 145 -0.26 -3.38 7.38
CA GLN A 145 -0.45 -1.95 7.54
C GLN A 145 -0.44 -1.23 6.19
N THR A 146 0.51 -1.52 5.31
CA THR A 146 0.53 -0.91 3.96
C THR A 146 -0.70 -1.28 3.15
N THR A 147 -1.21 -2.50 3.28
CA THR A 147 -2.43 -2.97 2.60
C THR A 147 -3.68 -2.25 3.10
N VAL A 148 -3.81 -2.12 4.43
CA VAL A 148 -4.96 -1.45 5.06
C VAL A 148 -4.96 0.05 4.72
N GLU A 149 -3.80 0.70 4.79
CA GLU A 149 -3.64 2.11 4.42
C GLU A 149 -4.01 2.36 2.94
N GLU A 150 -3.50 1.51 2.05
CA GLU A 150 -3.85 1.61 0.63
C GLU A 150 -5.35 1.45 0.42
N ALA A 151 -5.96 0.40 1.00
CA ALA A 151 -7.40 0.15 0.88
C ALA A 151 -8.23 1.31 1.45
N HIS A 152 -7.83 1.86 2.59
CA HIS A 152 -8.48 3.02 3.22
C HIS A 152 -8.48 4.23 2.28
N HIS A 153 -7.33 4.62 1.79
CA HIS A 153 -7.20 5.80 0.95
C HIS A 153 -7.77 5.62 -0.46
N LEU A 154 -7.70 4.43 -1.02
CA LEU A 154 -8.41 4.15 -2.29
C LEU A 154 -9.93 4.17 -2.09
N GLY A 155 -10.44 3.83 -0.92
CA GLY A 155 -11.84 4.02 -0.54
C GLY A 155 -12.25 5.49 -0.53
N GLU A 156 -11.40 6.40 0.00
CA GLU A 156 -11.62 7.86 -0.09
C GLU A 156 -11.66 8.33 -1.55
N VAL A 157 -10.75 7.83 -2.40
CA VAL A 157 -10.76 8.15 -3.84
C VAL A 157 -12.05 7.68 -4.51
N ILE A 158 -12.56 6.48 -4.18
CA ILE A 158 -13.83 5.96 -4.69
C ILE A 158 -14.98 6.90 -4.29
N GLY A 159 -15.06 7.25 -3.00
CA GLY A 159 -16.10 8.15 -2.50
C GLY A 159 -16.10 9.50 -3.21
N ALA A 160 -14.91 10.08 -3.42
CA ALA A 160 -14.77 11.34 -4.14
C ALA A 160 -15.15 11.25 -5.63
N LEU A 161 -14.83 10.13 -6.30
CA LEU A 161 -15.24 9.89 -7.68
C LEU A 161 -16.77 9.77 -7.79
N TRP A 162 -17.43 9.07 -6.86
CA TRP A 162 -18.88 8.93 -6.86
C TRP A 162 -19.61 10.25 -6.61
N GLN A 163 -19.07 11.12 -5.77
CA GLN A 163 -19.63 12.46 -5.56
C GLN A 163 -19.62 13.34 -6.84
N GLU A 164 -18.79 13.00 -7.80
CA GLU A 164 -18.69 13.68 -9.11
C GLU A 164 -19.29 12.87 -10.26
N ASP A 165 -20.12 11.85 -9.96
CA ASP A 165 -20.72 10.92 -10.94
C ASP A 165 -19.68 10.23 -11.84
N LEU A 166 -18.45 10.02 -11.32
CA LEU A 166 -17.36 9.37 -12.02
C LEU A 166 -17.24 7.90 -11.64
N ALA A 167 -17.09 7.02 -12.62
CA ALA A 167 -16.86 5.60 -12.39
C ALA A 167 -15.51 5.37 -11.69
N SER A 168 -15.53 4.56 -10.63
CA SER A 168 -14.35 4.11 -9.89
C SER A 168 -13.84 2.74 -10.37
N PRO A 169 -12.53 2.45 -10.23
CA PRO A 169 -12.01 1.11 -10.44
C PRO A 169 -12.50 0.12 -9.38
N ALA A 170 -12.58 -1.16 -9.75
CA ALA A 170 -12.85 -2.23 -8.79
C ALA A 170 -11.59 -2.57 -7.98
N MET A 171 -11.80 -2.91 -6.70
CA MET A 171 -10.77 -3.35 -5.75
C MET A 171 -10.93 -4.82 -5.36
N THR A 172 -11.73 -5.59 -6.08
CA THR A 172 -12.10 -6.94 -5.68
C THR A 172 -10.92 -7.89 -5.79
N TRP A 173 -10.51 -8.50 -4.68
CA TRP A 173 -9.44 -9.50 -4.63
C TRP A 173 -9.65 -10.63 -5.65
N ILE A 174 -10.88 -11.16 -5.71
CA ILE A 174 -11.25 -12.25 -6.62
C ILE A 174 -11.06 -11.88 -8.09
N GLU A 175 -11.32 -10.63 -8.47
CA GLU A 175 -11.14 -10.16 -9.85
C GLU A 175 -9.68 -10.06 -10.26
N VAL A 176 -8.80 -9.64 -9.34
CA VAL A 176 -7.35 -9.56 -9.59
C VAL A 176 -6.76 -10.96 -9.79
N HIS A 177 -7.24 -11.94 -9.03
CA HIS A 177 -6.75 -13.32 -9.06
C HIS A 177 -7.57 -14.25 -9.97
N ARG A 178 -8.50 -13.70 -10.74
CA ARG A 178 -9.33 -14.49 -11.67
C ARG A 178 -8.44 -15.15 -12.72
N THR A 179 -8.37 -16.46 -12.68
CA THR A 179 -7.85 -17.25 -13.80
C THR A 179 -8.72 -16.94 -15.01
N PRO A 180 -8.15 -16.52 -16.16
CA PRO A 180 -8.94 -16.33 -17.38
C PRO A 180 -9.72 -17.61 -17.65
N SER A 181 -11.05 -17.57 -17.61
CA SER A 181 -11.86 -18.68 -18.05
C SER A 181 -11.50 -18.90 -19.53
N ARG A 182 -11.03 -20.10 -19.88
CA ARG A 182 -10.91 -20.48 -21.29
C ARG A 182 -12.30 -20.27 -21.89
N SER A 183 -12.46 -19.26 -22.73
CA SER A 183 -13.68 -19.13 -23.52
C SER A 183 -13.90 -20.47 -24.23
N PRO A 184 -15.08 -21.08 -24.13
CA PRO A 184 -15.36 -22.26 -24.95
C PRO A 184 -15.16 -21.84 -26.39
N ARG A 185 -14.31 -22.57 -27.13
CA ARG A 185 -14.20 -22.39 -28.57
C ARG A 185 -15.60 -22.61 -29.13
N ARG A 186 -16.19 -21.55 -29.69
CA ARG A 186 -17.42 -21.70 -30.45
C ARG A 186 -17.15 -22.72 -31.58
N PRO A 187 -18.06 -23.68 -31.78
CA PRO A 187 -17.96 -24.63 -32.86
C PRO A 187 -18.02 -23.96 -34.23
#